data_62f5fe9d7e04a46c1d807208b798f554
#
_entry.id   62f5fe9d7e04a46c1d807208b798f554
#
_cell.length_a   1.000
_cell.length_b   1.000
_cell.length_c   1.000
_cell.angle_alpha   90.00
_cell.angle_beta   90.00
_cell.angle_gamma   90.00
#
_symmetry.space_group_name_H-M   'P 1'
#
loop_
_entity.id
_entity.type
_entity.pdbx_description
1 polymer ?
#
loop_
_entity_poly.entity_id
_entity_poly.type
_entity_poly.pdbx_seq_one_letter_code
_entity_poly.pdbx_strand_id
1 'polypeptide(L)'
;RNEDYILTPNGRLVGRLDHIFKDTLNIKESQIQQDIQSEVILRIVPDLNFNKTEEYLLIKEAKHRLGKDMKIIIEKVNHIKRTSNGKFNFIISNLKKETY
;
A
#
# COMPACT_ATOMS: atom_id res chain seq x y z
N ARG A 1 13.56 -9.17 -2.50
CA ARG A 1 14.29 -8.07 -1.88
C ARG A 1 13.45 -7.46 -0.78
N ASN A 2 14.13 -6.96 0.26
CA ASN A 2 13.43 -6.49 1.46
C ASN A 2 12.54 -5.27 1.20
N GLU A 3 12.89 -4.44 0.23
CA GLU A 3 12.09 -3.27 -0.08
C GLU A 3 10.75 -3.60 -0.75
N ASP A 4 10.53 -4.86 -1.09
CA ASP A 4 9.26 -5.27 -1.70
C ASP A 4 8.28 -5.82 -0.66
N TYR A 5 8.55 -5.61 0.62
CA TYR A 5 7.76 -6.14 1.72
C TYR A 5 7.33 -5.03 2.66
N ILE A 6 6.21 -5.27 3.34
CA ILE A 6 5.73 -4.40 4.41
C ILE A 6 5.91 -5.15 5.72
N LEU A 7 6.41 -4.45 6.74
CA LEU A 7 6.62 -5.03 8.07
C LEU A 7 5.35 -4.79 8.91
N THR A 8 4.76 -5.88 9.41
CA THR A 8 3.55 -5.77 10.21
C THR A 8 3.87 -5.37 11.66
N PRO A 9 2.85 -4.89 12.42
CA PRO A 9 3.08 -4.55 13.83
C PRO A 9 3.62 -5.70 14.67
N ASN A 10 3.31 -6.94 14.31
CA ASN A 10 3.81 -8.09 15.03
C ASN A 10 5.12 -8.65 14.47
N GLY A 11 5.78 -7.90 13.57
CA GLY A 11 7.13 -8.25 13.12
C GLY A 11 7.21 -9.15 11.90
N ARG A 12 6.09 -9.40 11.21
CA ARG A 12 6.07 -10.23 10.02
C ARG A 12 6.34 -9.41 8.77
N LEU A 13 7.10 -9.97 7.83
CA LEU A 13 7.27 -9.34 6.51
C LEU A 13 6.24 -9.93 5.55
N VAL A 14 5.45 -9.07 4.91
CA VAL A 14 4.39 -9.48 3.99
C VAL A 14 4.68 -8.97 2.59
N GLY A 15 4.73 -9.88 1.63
CA GLY A 15 4.91 -9.55 0.22
C GLY A 15 3.64 -9.77 -0.58
N ARG A 16 3.77 -9.68 -1.90
CA ARG A 16 2.67 -9.93 -2.85
C ARG A 16 1.45 -9.07 -2.58
N LEU A 17 1.69 -7.80 -2.25
CA LEU A 17 0.63 -6.89 -1.87
C LEU A 17 -0.16 -6.34 -3.05
N ASP A 18 0.28 -6.62 -4.27
CA ASP A 18 -0.49 -6.34 -5.46
C ASP A 18 -1.88 -7.00 -5.40
N HIS A 19 -2.01 -8.10 -4.66
CA HIS A 19 -3.30 -8.78 -4.51
C HIS A 19 -4.34 -7.95 -3.75
N ILE A 20 -3.92 -6.95 -2.98
CA ILE A 20 -4.85 -6.05 -2.31
C ILE A 20 -5.71 -5.31 -3.33
N PHE A 21 -5.13 -4.98 -4.48
CA PHE A 21 -5.80 -4.20 -5.51
C PHE A 21 -6.44 -5.04 -6.60
N LYS A 22 -6.39 -6.35 -6.45
CA LYS A 22 -6.81 -7.28 -7.50
C LYS A 22 -8.27 -7.10 -7.92
N ASP A 23 -9.13 -6.86 -6.96
CA ASP A 23 -10.57 -6.76 -7.21
C ASP A 23 -11.06 -5.33 -7.36
N THR A 24 -10.15 -4.35 -7.40
CA THR A 24 -10.51 -2.95 -7.56
C THR A 24 -10.29 -2.53 -9.01
N LEU A 25 -11.39 -2.45 -9.76
CA LEU A 25 -11.33 -2.14 -11.19
C LEU A 25 -11.21 -0.65 -11.48
N ASN A 26 -11.50 0.20 -10.49
CA ASN A 26 -11.60 1.64 -10.69
C ASN A 26 -10.40 2.39 -10.12
N ILE A 27 -9.25 1.73 -10.06
CA ILE A 27 -7.99 2.32 -9.66
C ILE A 27 -7.02 2.19 -10.83
N LYS A 28 -6.51 3.33 -11.31
CA LYS A 28 -5.60 3.35 -12.45
C LYS A 28 -4.18 2.98 -12.06
N GLU A 29 -3.72 3.45 -10.91
CA GLU A 29 -2.38 3.15 -10.38
C GLU A 29 -2.45 3.06 -8.88
N SER A 30 -1.53 2.31 -8.30
CA SER A 30 -1.49 2.14 -6.85
C SER A 30 -0.05 2.01 -6.39
N GLN A 31 0.18 2.42 -5.14
CA GLN A 31 1.51 2.35 -4.52
C GLN A 31 1.31 2.23 -3.02
N ILE A 32 2.18 1.49 -2.37
CA ILE A 32 2.13 1.32 -0.92
C ILE A 32 3.39 1.92 -0.32
N GLN A 33 3.23 2.77 0.69
CA GLN A 33 4.36 3.37 1.37
C GLN A 33 4.27 3.09 2.87
N GLN A 34 5.39 2.71 3.47
CA GLN A 34 5.47 2.47 4.90
C GLN A 34 6.62 3.28 5.49
N ASP A 35 6.28 4.24 6.35
CA ASP A 35 7.27 5.06 7.04
C ASP A 35 7.48 4.61 8.47
N ILE A 36 6.44 4.06 9.09
CA ILE A 36 6.52 3.48 10.44
C ILE A 36 5.86 2.11 10.44
N GLN A 37 6.25 1.29 11.41
CA GLN A 37 5.83 -0.11 11.43
C GLN A 37 4.33 -0.33 11.60
N SER A 38 3.67 0.57 12.31
CA SER A 38 2.25 0.39 12.63
C SER A 38 1.30 0.99 11.59
N GLU A 39 1.83 1.51 10.47
CA GLU A 39 1.01 2.29 9.54
C GLU A 39 1.47 2.09 8.11
N VAL A 40 0.53 2.00 7.18
CA VAL A 40 0.85 2.02 5.74
C VAL A 40 -0.05 3.02 5.05
N ILE A 41 0.46 3.60 3.99
CA ILE A 41 -0.27 4.51 3.11
C ILE A 41 -0.53 3.78 1.80
N LEU A 42 -1.79 3.61 1.46
CA LEU A 42 -2.20 3.08 0.16
C LEU A 42 -2.46 4.27 -0.73
N ARG A 43 -1.51 4.56 -1.61
CA ARG A 43 -1.63 5.70 -2.52
C ARG A 43 -2.26 5.21 -3.81
N ILE A 44 -3.36 5.83 -4.22
CA ILE A 44 -4.10 5.37 -5.39
C ILE A 44 -4.40 6.53 -6.32
N VAL A 45 -4.49 6.20 -7.61
CA VAL A 45 -5.00 7.10 -8.63
C VAL A 45 -6.36 6.55 -9.03
N PRO A 46 -7.45 7.06 -8.42
CA PRO A 46 -8.78 6.53 -8.70
C PRO A 46 -9.32 7.04 -10.03
N ASP A 47 -10.19 6.27 -10.66
CA ASP A 47 -10.91 6.78 -11.82
C ASP A 47 -12.27 7.34 -11.34
N LEU A 48 -13.08 7.79 -12.31
CA LEU A 48 -14.34 8.46 -11.99
C LEU A 48 -15.36 7.57 -11.29
N ASN A 49 -15.22 6.26 -11.40
CA ASN A 49 -16.17 5.30 -10.85
C ASN A 49 -15.76 4.77 -9.48
N PHE A 50 -14.62 5.20 -8.97
CA PHE A 50 -14.18 4.77 -7.65
C PHE A 50 -15.11 5.33 -6.58
N ASN A 51 -15.56 4.49 -5.65
CA ASN A 51 -16.56 4.88 -4.66
C ASN A 51 -16.16 4.43 -3.26
N LYS A 52 -16.96 4.83 -2.27
CA LYS A 52 -16.67 4.52 -0.87
C LYS A 52 -16.73 3.03 -0.56
N THR A 53 -17.57 2.29 -1.25
CA THR A 53 -17.64 0.84 -1.08
C THR A 53 -16.31 0.19 -1.46
N GLU A 54 -15.73 0.63 -2.58
CA GLU A 54 -14.45 0.12 -3.01
C GLU A 54 -13.34 0.53 -2.04
N GLU A 55 -13.41 1.74 -1.53
CA GLU A 55 -12.43 2.19 -0.53
C GLU A 55 -12.50 1.33 0.73
N TYR A 56 -13.71 1.04 1.20
CA TYR A 56 -13.89 0.17 2.36
C TYR A 56 -13.34 -1.23 2.11
N LEU A 57 -13.61 -1.80 0.95
CA LEU A 57 -13.13 -3.13 0.61
C LEU A 57 -11.61 -3.16 0.52
N LEU A 58 -11.01 -2.08 0.02
CA LEU A 58 -9.57 -1.96 -0.08
C LEU A 58 -8.94 -1.96 1.32
N ILE A 59 -9.50 -1.19 2.23
CA ILE A 59 -9.01 -1.14 3.62
C ILE A 59 -9.18 -2.50 4.28
N LYS A 60 -10.33 -3.14 4.08
CA LYS A 60 -10.61 -4.45 4.66
C LYS A 60 -9.62 -5.50 4.18
N GLU A 61 -9.34 -5.52 2.88
CA GLU A 61 -8.39 -6.48 2.32
C GLU A 61 -6.97 -6.21 2.82
N ALA A 62 -6.59 -4.94 2.93
CA ALA A 62 -5.27 -4.58 3.44
C ALA A 62 -5.11 -5.05 4.88
N LYS A 63 -6.12 -4.85 5.72
CA LYS A 63 -6.06 -5.32 7.11
C LYS A 63 -6.05 -6.84 7.19
N HIS A 64 -6.73 -7.50 6.30
CA HIS A 64 -6.72 -8.96 6.26
C HIS A 64 -5.31 -9.50 6.01
N ARG A 65 -4.55 -8.84 5.15
CA ARG A 65 -3.19 -9.28 4.82
C ARG A 65 -2.14 -8.79 5.81
N LEU A 66 -2.32 -7.59 6.36
CA LEU A 66 -1.30 -6.94 7.19
C LEU A 66 -1.60 -7.00 8.68
N GLY A 67 -2.79 -7.46 9.06
CA GLY A 67 -3.18 -7.54 10.46
C GLY A 67 -4.10 -6.42 10.87
N LYS A 68 -4.97 -6.71 11.82
CA LYS A 68 -5.98 -5.75 12.27
C LYS A 68 -5.38 -4.54 12.99
N ASP A 69 -4.14 -4.68 13.48
CA ASP A 69 -3.48 -3.60 14.22
C ASP A 69 -2.75 -2.62 13.31
N MET A 70 -2.69 -2.92 12.01
CA MET A 70 -2.06 -2.02 11.06
C MET A 70 -3.01 -0.87 10.73
N LYS A 71 -2.52 0.35 10.86
CA LYS A 71 -3.29 1.53 10.44
C LYS A 71 -3.19 1.68 8.93
N ILE A 72 -4.31 1.75 8.26
CA ILE A 72 -4.36 1.88 6.80
C ILE A 72 -4.85 3.27 6.43
N ILE A 73 -4.04 3.99 5.67
CA ILE A 73 -4.39 5.34 5.20
C ILE A 73 -4.54 5.28 3.68
N ILE A 74 -5.66 5.78 3.18
CA ILE A 74 -5.88 5.88 1.73
C ILE A 74 -5.53 7.30 1.30
N GLU A 75 -4.60 7.43 0.37
CA GLU A 75 -4.23 8.72 -0.21
C GLU A 75 -4.59 8.73 -1.69
N LYS A 76 -5.48 9.63 -2.08
CA LYS A 76 -5.91 9.77 -3.47
C LYS A 76 -5.08 10.83 -4.15
N VAL A 77 -4.45 10.48 -5.28
CA VAL A 77 -3.59 11.40 -6.02
C VAL A 77 -3.93 11.34 -7.50
N ASN A 78 -3.46 12.33 -8.26
CA ASN A 78 -3.71 12.39 -9.69
C ASN A 78 -2.73 11.53 -10.48
N HIS A 79 -1.53 11.35 -9.96
CA HIS A 79 -0.56 10.43 -10.56
C HIS A 79 0.47 10.08 -9.50
N ILE A 80 1.19 8.99 -9.74
CA ILE A 80 2.22 8.51 -8.82
C ILE A 80 3.58 8.77 -9.46
N LYS A 81 4.48 9.41 -8.70
CA LYS A 81 5.81 9.73 -9.19
C LYS A 81 6.63 8.49 -9.51
N ARG A 82 7.38 8.57 -10.59
CA ARG A 82 8.38 7.57 -10.92
C ARG A 82 9.71 7.96 -10.31
N THR A 83 10.64 7.00 -10.23
CA THR A 83 12.00 7.30 -9.81
C THR A 83 12.70 8.15 -10.90
N SER A 84 13.89 8.68 -10.58
CA SER A 84 14.60 9.54 -11.51
C SER A 84 14.96 8.85 -12.82
N ASN A 85 15.05 7.52 -12.82
CA ASN A 85 15.30 6.76 -14.06
C ASN A 85 14.03 6.12 -14.62
N GLY A 86 12.87 6.65 -14.26
CA GLY A 86 11.60 6.27 -14.86
C GLY A 86 10.96 5.01 -14.31
N LYS A 87 11.52 4.39 -13.30
CA LYS A 87 10.97 3.17 -12.74
C LYS A 87 9.82 3.47 -11.78
N PHE A 88 8.83 2.58 -11.77
CA PHE A 88 7.72 2.66 -10.84
C PHE A 88 7.99 1.71 -9.66
N ASN A 89 7.99 2.28 -8.45
CA ASN A 89 8.14 1.48 -7.24
C ASN A 89 6.78 1.26 -6.61
N PHE A 90 6.27 0.05 -6.69
CA PHE A 90 4.98 -0.29 -6.11
C PHE A 90 5.01 -0.22 -4.58
N ILE A 91 6.10 -0.63 -3.96
CA ILE A 91 6.26 -0.58 -2.51
C ILE A 91 7.44 0.31 -2.16
N ILE A 92 7.20 1.30 -1.30
CA ILE A 92 8.24 2.16 -0.75
C ILE A 92 8.30 1.92 0.74
N SER A 93 9.44 1.41 1.23
CA SER A 93 9.64 1.19 2.65
C SER A 93 10.73 2.14 3.15
N ASN A 94 10.36 3.01 4.06
CA ASN A 94 11.27 3.98 4.67
C ASN A 94 11.64 3.61 6.10
N LEU A 95 11.38 2.38 6.50
CA LEU A 95 11.74 1.92 7.84
C LEU A 95 13.25 1.83 7.99
N LYS A 96 13.73 2.15 9.18
CA LYS A 96 15.14 1.98 9.51
C LYS A 96 15.45 0.51 9.68
N LYS A 97 16.63 0.08 9.21
CA LYS A 97 16.99 -1.33 9.26
C LYS A 97 17.05 -1.88 10.68
N GLU A 98 17.43 -1.06 11.65
CA GLU A 98 17.55 -1.52 13.03
C GLU A 98 16.21 -1.74 13.70
N THR A 99 15.10 -1.47 13.05
CA THR A 99 13.77 -1.75 13.60
C THR A 99 13.27 -3.16 13.26
N TYR A 100 14.03 -3.88 12.43
CA TYR A 100 13.62 -5.24 12.07
C TYR A 100 14.80 -6.12 11.67
#